data_a209138b7707d2651618c5645716a24d
#
_entry.id   a209138b7707d2651618c5645716a24d
#
_cell.length_a   1.000
_cell.length_b   1.000
_cell.length_c   1.000
_cell.angle_alpha   90.00
_cell.angle_beta   90.00
_cell.angle_gamma   90.00
#
_symmetry.space_group_name_H-M   'P 1'
#
loop_
_entity.id
_entity.type
_entity.pdbx_description
1 polymer ?
#
loop_
_entity_poly.entity_id
_entity_poly.type
_entity_poly.pdbx_seq_one_letter_code
_entity_poly.pdbx_strand_id
1 'polypeptide(L)'
;KETSLSFKILLISDVLNNANQTQIDSSILQSKRAQFVDQMPLYVNFTSGSTGTPKGVVVSHRSVIDFITIFVDLFGINKTDILANQAPFDFDVSIKDIFSGIFTGARVQLIPREYFSNPTTLMDYLCENKVTTLVWAVSAMCFVSIMNGFQYRTPNTVKRVLFSGELMPVKQLNKWRTALPDATYVNLYGPTEITCNCTYHILDREYEQTEVVPIGVAFPNEKVFLLDDSDKLVTEINQEGEICVSGTCLAIGY
;
A
#
# COMPACT_ATOMS: atom_id res chain seq x y z
N LYS A 1 5.32 36.62 -13.89
CA LYS A 1 3.86 36.64 -14.18
C LYS A 1 3.26 35.53 -13.31
N GLU A 2 2.68 35.91 -12.17
CA GLU A 2 1.86 35.02 -11.37
C GLU A 2 0.58 34.74 -12.15
N THR A 3 0.42 33.53 -12.65
CA THR A 3 -0.86 33.03 -13.12
C THR A 3 -1.70 32.73 -11.89
N SER A 4 -2.64 33.61 -11.55
CA SER A 4 -3.67 33.31 -10.54
C SER A 4 -4.56 32.21 -11.09
N LEU A 5 -4.29 30.97 -10.71
CA LEU A 5 -5.20 29.86 -10.93
C LEU A 5 -6.40 30.05 -10.00
N SER A 6 -7.58 30.30 -10.53
CA SER A 6 -8.81 30.27 -9.75
C SER A 6 -9.27 28.83 -9.58
N PHE A 7 -9.19 28.32 -8.35
CA PHE A 7 -9.70 26.98 -8.03
C PHE A 7 -11.15 27.06 -7.59
N LYS A 8 -11.99 26.18 -8.13
CA LYS A 8 -13.34 25.96 -7.59
C LYS A 8 -13.27 24.93 -6.49
N ILE A 9 -13.53 25.34 -5.26
CA ILE A 9 -13.64 24.44 -4.11
C ILE A 9 -15.08 23.92 -4.04
N LEU A 10 -15.24 22.60 -4.02
CA LEU A 10 -16.52 21.92 -3.81
C LEU A 10 -16.45 21.18 -2.47
N LEU A 11 -17.38 21.47 -1.59
CA LEU A 11 -17.56 20.71 -0.36
C LEU A 11 -18.26 19.38 -0.66
N ILE A 12 -17.78 18.28 -0.11
CA ILE A 12 -18.39 16.95 -0.30
C ILE A 12 -19.85 16.96 0.16
N SER A 13 -20.17 17.66 1.27
CA SER A 13 -21.53 17.84 1.74
C SER A 13 -22.45 18.47 0.69
N ASP A 14 -21.96 19.49 -0.02
CA ASP A 14 -22.74 20.16 -1.05
C ASP A 14 -22.96 19.26 -2.27
N VAL A 15 -21.92 18.49 -2.65
CA VAL A 15 -22.03 17.51 -3.73
C VAL A 15 -23.06 16.43 -3.38
N LEU A 16 -23.02 15.87 -2.17
CA LEU A 16 -23.96 14.84 -1.72
C LEU A 16 -25.38 15.37 -1.60
N ASN A 17 -25.57 16.59 -1.09
CA ASN A 17 -26.89 17.22 -0.98
C ASN A 17 -27.51 17.51 -2.36
N ASN A 18 -26.68 17.87 -3.34
CA ASN A 18 -27.13 18.16 -4.69
C ASN A 18 -27.26 16.91 -5.57
N ALA A 19 -26.59 15.80 -5.23
CA ALA A 19 -26.62 14.55 -6.01
C ALA A 19 -28.03 14.00 -6.18
N ASN A 20 -28.88 14.13 -5.16
CA ASN A 20 -30.28 13.69 -5.21
C ASN A 20 -31.19 14.58 -6.11
N GLN A 21 -30.71 15.75 -6.49
CA GLN A 21 -31.47 16.72 -7.32
C GLN A 21 -30.96 16.76 -8.76
N THR A 22 -29.80 16.15 -9.04
CA THR A 22 -29.17 16.19 -10.36
C THR A 22 -29.49 14.93 -11.14
N GLN A 23 -30.15 15.07 -12.29
CA GLN A 23 -30.36 13.95 -13.19
C GLN A 23 -29.03 13.55 -13.84
N ILE A 24 -28.71 12.25 -13.78
CA ILE A 24 -27.49 11.72 -14.38
C ILE A 24 -27.63 11.78 -15.91
N ASP A 25 -26.73 12.51 -16.58
CA ASP A 25 -26.64 12.52 -18.03
C ASP A 25 -25.92 11.27 -18.53
N SER A 26 -26.72 10.29 -18.94
CA SER A 26 -26.22 9.03 -19.46
C SER A 26 -25.38 9.18 -20.75
N SER A 27 -25.63 10.23 -21.54
CA SER A 27 -24.89 10.48 -22.79
C SER A 27 -23.45 10.92 -22.51
N ILE A 28 -23.25 11.76 -21.50
CA ILE A 28 -21.92 12.18 -21.02
C ILE A 28 -21.16 10.96 -20.49
N LEU A 29 -21.81 10.12 -19.67
CA LEU A 29 -21.18 8.91 -19.14
C LEU A 29 -20.76 7.94 -20.25
N GLN A 30 -21.64 7.71 -21.25
CA GLN A 30 -21.32 6.85 -22.39
C GLN A 30 -20.16 7.41 -23.21
N SER A 31 -20.16 8.72 -23.50
CA SER A 31 -19.05 9.37 -24.21
C SER A 31 -17.72 9.22 -23.46
N LYS A 32 -17.72 9.44 -22.14
CA LYS A 32 -16.51 9.26 -21.31
C LYS A 32 -16.03 7.82 -21.30
N ARG A 33 -16.94 6.85 -21.15
CA ARG A 33 -16.60 5.41 -21.18
C ARG A 33 -16.04 4.97 -22.53
N ALA A 34 -16.58 5.50 -23.64
CA ALA A 34 -16.09 5.17 -24.97
C ALA A 34 -14.66 5.67 -25.26
N GLN A 35 -14.22 6.72 -24.55
CA GLN A 35 -12.88 7.29 -24.67
C GLN A 35 -11.91 6.70 -23.65
N PHE A 36 -12.41 5.92 -22.67
CA PHE A 36 -11.61 5.40 -21.58
C PHE A 36 -10.67 4.28 -22.07
N VAL A 37 -9.39 4.42 -21.73
CA VAL A 37 -8.37 3.38 -21.89
C VAL A 37 -7.62 3.20 -20.58
N ASP A 38 -7.16 2.00 -20.31
CA ASP A 38 -6.49 1.65 -19.07
C ASP A 38 -5.13 2.34 -18.83
N GLN A 39 -4.55 2.94 -19.86
CA GLN A 39 -3.36 3.78 -19.75
C GLN A 39 -3.65 5.20 -19.23
N MET A 40 -4.92 5.58 -19.10
CA MET A 40 -5.26 6.87 -18.49
C MET A 40 -4.83 6.94 -17.04
N PRO A 41 -4.49 8.15 -16.54
CA PRO A 41 -4.19 8.37 -15.14
C PRO A 41 -5.34 7.96 -14.22
N LEU A 42 -5.03 7.20 -13.18
CA LEU A 42 -5.97 6.86 -12.11
C LEU A 42 -5.81 7.85 -10.94
N TYR A 43 -4.56 8.14 -10.56
CA TYR A 43 -4.26 9.08 -9.50
C TYR A 43 -2.89 9.75 -9.71
N VAL A 44 -2.67 10.82 -8.95
CA VAL A 44 -1.37 11.50 -8.85
C VAL A 44 -1.02 11.62 -7.37
N ASN A 45 0.08 11.04 -6.94
CA ASN A 45 0.60 11.19 -5.60
C ASN A 45 1.89 12.00 -5.60
N PHE A 46 2.00 12.94 -4.66
CA PHE A 46 3.18 13.79 -4.55
C PHE A 46 4.24 13.17 -3.63
N THR A 47 5.47 13.11 -4.13
CA THR A 47 6.63 12.71 -3.35
C THR A 47 7.50 13.92 -3.04
N SER A 48 8.22 13.87 -1.91
CA SER A 48 9.21 14.91 -1.54
C SER A 48 10.43 14.80 -2.46
N GLY A 49 10.37 15.39 -3.64
CA GLY A 49 11.48 15.33 -4.61
C GLY A 49 12.84 15.65 -3.98
N SER A 50 13.90 14.97 -4.42
CA SER A 50 15.30 15.18 -3.98
C SER A 50 15.80 16.63 -4.13
N THR A 51 15.12 17.42 -4.97
CA THR A 51 15.39 18.85 -5.20
C THR A 51 14.59 19.77 -4.27
N GLY A 52 13.83 19.24 -3.30
CA GLY A 52 12.99 20.01 -2.38
C GLY A 52 11.64 20.46 -2.97
N THR A 53 11.41 20.32 -4.27
CA THR A 53 10.11 20.58 -4.90
C THR A 53 9.34 19.26 -5.02
N PRO A 54 8.10 19.17 -4.48
CA PRO A 54 7.29 17.97 -4.61
C PRO A 54 7.03 17.63 -6.08
N LYS A 55 7.17 16.35 -6.43
CA LYS A 55 6.89 15.82 -7.76
C LYS A 55 5.63 14.97 -7.73
N GLY A 56 4.72 15.19 -8.69
CA GLY A 56 3.49 14.43 -8.82
C GLY A 56 3.73 13.17 -9.67
N VAL A 57 3.75 12.01 -9.03
CA VAL A 57 3.86 10.71 -9.70
C VAL A 57 2.50 10.32 -10.25
N VAL A 58 2.40 10.17 -11.58
CA VAL A 58 1.17 9.84 -12.28
C VAL A 58 1.07 8.34 -12.51
N VAL A 59 0.09 7.69 -11.89
CA VAL A 59 -0.11 6.23 -11.99
C VAL A 59 -1.35 5.93 -12.82
N SER A 60 -1.23 4.97 -13.77
CA SER A 60 -2.31 4.56 -14.66
C SER A 60 -3.24 3.52 -14.03
N HIS A 61 -4.44 3.37 -14.59
CA HIS A 61 -5.32 2.24 -14.29
C HIS A 61 -4.64 0.91 -14.57
N ARG A 62 -3.90 0.80 -15.69
CA ARG A 62 -3.16 -0.41 -16.07
C ARG A 62 -2.17 -0.82 -14.99
N SER A 63 -1.36 0.12 -14.48
CA SER A 63 -0.35 -0.16 -13.46
C SER A 63 -0.98 -0.73 -12.18
N VAL A 64 -2.12 -0.16 -11.76
CA VAL A 64 -2.85 -0.65 -10.58
C VAL A 64 -3.50 -2.01 -10.82
N ILE A 65 -4.09 -2.24 -11.99
CA ILE A 65 -4.71 -3.54 -12.34
C ILE A 65 -3.65 -4.64 -12.35
N ASP A 66 -2.50 -4.39 -13.00
CA ASP A 66 -1.42 -5.37 -13.10
C ASP A 66 -0.81 -5.66 -11.72
N PHE A 67 -0.60 -4.62 -10.89
CA PHE A 67 -0.11 -4.78 -9.52
C PHE A 67 -1.09 -5.59 -8.66
N ILE A 68 -2.36 -5.20 -8.60
CA ILE A 68 -3.34 -5.83 -7.72
C ILE A 68 -3.63 -7.27 -8.12
N THR A 69 -3.67 -7.59 -9.42
CA THR A 69 -3.86 -8.96 -9.91
C THR A 69 -2.80 -9.90 -9.35
N ILE A 70 -1.52 -9.50 -9.43
CA ILE A 70 -0.41 -10.28 -8.88
C ILE A 70 -0.42 -10.28 -7.34
N PHE A 71 -0.70 -9.13 -6.73
CA PHE A 71 -0.71 -8.98 -5.28
C PHE A 71 -1.72 -9.90 -4.59
N VAL A 72 -2.96 -9.94 -5.08
CA VAL A 72 -4.00 -10.77 -4.46
C VAL A 72 -3.76 -12.26 -4.69
N ASP A 73 -3.23 -12.65 -5.86
CA ASP A 73 -2.88 -14.03 -6.16
C ASP A 73 -1.72 -14.52 -5.30
N LEU A 74 -0.63 -13.75 -5.26
CA LEU A 74 0.61 -14.08 -4.54
C LEU A 74 0.37 -14.27 -3.03
N PHE A 75 -0.47 -13.42 -2.44
CA PHE A 75 -0.75 -13.48 -1.00
C PHE A 75 -2.07 -14.20 -0.66
N GLY A 76 -2.76 -14.77 -1.66
CA GLY A 76 -3.98 -15.54 -1.48
C GLY A 76 -5.14 -14.74 -0.88
N ILE A 77 -5.25 -13.45 -1.22
CA ILE A 77 -6.35 -12.58 -0.77
C ILE A 77 -7.59 -12.91 -1.59
N ASN A 78 -8.72 -13.13 -0.93
CA ASN A 78 -9.95 -13.54 -1.57
C ASN A 78 -11.20 -12.99 -0.87
N LYS A 79 -12.38 -13.25 -1.42
CA LYS A 79 -13.67 -12.72 -0.96
C LYS A 79 -14.02 -12.99 0.51
N THR A 80 -13.37 -13.94 1.15
CA THR A 80 -13.61 -14.26 2.57
C THR A 80 -12.75 -13.45 3.51
N ASP A 81 -11.80 -12.68 2.98
CA ASP A 81 -10.90 -11.84 3.77
C ASP A 81 -11.56 -10.53 4.20
N ILE A 82 -11.04 -10.00 5.29
CA ILE A 82 -11.38 -8.70 5.85
C ILE A 82 -10.06 -7.94 6.01
N LEU A 83 -9.85 -7.01 5.09
CA LEU A 83 -8.67 -6.14 5.12
C LEU A 83 -8.96 -4.93 6.02
N ALA A 84 -8.02 -4.58 6.88
CA ALA A 84 -8.13 -3.40 7.73
C ALA A 84 -7.22 -2.28 7.19
N ASN A 85 -7.83 -1.31 6.51
CA ASN A 85 -7.10 -0.19 5.93
C ASN A 85 -6.58 0.75 7.02
N GLN A 86 -5.27 0.98 7.02
CA GLN A 86 -4.56 1.89 7.91
C GLN A 86 -4.12 3.16 7.19
N ALA A 87 -3.70 3.05 5.94
CA ALA A 87 -3.14 4.16 5.19
C ALA A 87 -4.22 5.19 4.80
N PRO A 88 -3.95 6.49 4.94
CA PRO A 88 -4.80 7.53 4.38
C PRO A 88 -4.97 7.37 2.87
N PHE A 89 -6.10 7.82 2.31
CA PHE A 89 -6.41 7.64 0.89
C PHE A 89 -5.55 8.51 -0.04
N ASP A 90 -4.92 9.54 0.48
CA ASP A 90 -3.93 10.37 -0.21
C ASP A 90 -2.51 9.76 -0.20
N PHE A 91 -2.37 8.52 0.30
CA PHE A 91 -1.13 7.75 0.30
C PHE A 91 -1.28 6.48 -0.53
N ASP A 92 -0.33 6.18 -1.42
CA ASP A 92 -0.40 5.07 -2.38
C ASP A 92 -0.55 3.69 -1.73
N VAL A 93 -0.08 3.52 -0.50
CA VAL A 93 -0.25 2.27 0.27
C VAL A 93 -1.72 1.86 0.40
N SER A 94 -2.67 2.82 0.43
CA SER A 94 -4.11 2.56 0.55
C SER A 94 -4.70 1.79 -0.64
N ILE A 95 -4.06 1.86 -1.80
CA ILE A 95 -4.46 1.17 -3.02
C ILE A 95 -4.51 -0.34 -2.80
N LYS A 96 -3.58 -0.89 -2.04
CA LYS A 96 -3.51 -2.32 -1.75
C LYS A 96 -4.79 -2.82 -1.07
N ASP A 97 -5.30 -2.10 -0.08
CA ASP A 97 -6.53 -2.49 0.61
C ASP A 97 -7.76 -2.27 -0.27
N ILE A 98 -7.90 -1.06 -0.85
CA ILE A 98 -9.07 -0.65 -1.61
C ILE A 98 -9.26 -1.53 -2.85
N PHE A 99 -8.22 -1.63 -3.68
CA PHE A 99 -8.32 -2.36 -4.94
C PHE A 99 -8.28 -3.88 -4.75
N SER A 100 -7.63 -4.40 -3.70
CA SER A 100 -7.79 -5.83 -3.34
C SER A 100 -9.23 -6.13 -2.99
N GLY A 101 -9.90 -5.26 -2.22
CA GLY A 101 -11.31 -5.41 -1.91
C GLY A 101 -12.21 -5.38 -3.14
N ILE A 102 -11.99 -4.39 -4.04
CA ILE A 102 -12.76 -4.26 -5.28
C ILE A 102 -12.55 -5.47 -6.20
N PHE A 103 -11.31 -5.94 -6.34
CA PHE A 103 -10.93 -7.02 -7.26
C PHE A 103 -11.43 -8.39 -6.78
N THR A 104 -11.34 -8.67 -5.48
CA THR A 104 -11.65 -10.00 -4.91
C THR A 104 -13.05 -10.12 -4.34
N GLY A 105 -13.74 -9.00 -4.07
CA GLY A 105 -14.96 -8.95 -3.28
C GLY A 105 -14.71 -9.10 -1.77
N ALA A 106 -13.47 -8.99 -1.30
CA ALA A 106 -13.13 -8.93 0.12
C ALA A 106 -13.70 -7.67 0.79
N ARG A 107 -13.99 -7.76 2.08
CA ARG A 107 -14.42 -6.60 2.86
C ARG A 107 -13.23 -5.72 3.21
N VAL A 108 -13.31 -4.44 2.92
CA VAL A 108 -12.34 -3.44 3.39
C VAL A 108 -12.93 -2.70 4.58
N GLN A 109 -12.25 -2.81 5.71
CA GLN A 109 -12.62 -2.17 6.96
C GLN A 109 -11.75 -0.93 7.15
N LEU A 110 -12.36 0.25 7.10
CA LEU A 110 -11.66 1.52 7.29
C LEU A 110 -11.44 1.77 8.78
N ILE A 111 -10.18 1.85 9.21
CA ILE A 111 -9.84 2.14 10.61
C ILE A 111 -9.85 3.65 10.81
N PRO A 112 -10.64 4.19 11.75
CA PRO A 112 -10.57 5.60 12.10
C PRO A 112 -9.16 5.99 12.54
N ARG A 113 -8.65 7.11 12.01
CA ARG A 113 -7.27 7.56 12.25
C ARG A 113 -6.97 7.76 13.74
N GLU A 114 -7.94 8.22 14.51
CA GLU A 114 -7.85 8.43 15.95
C GLU A 114 -7.56 7.15 16.75
N TYR A 115 -7.87 5.96 16.20
CA TYR A 115 -7.59 4.69 16.88
C TYR A 115 -6.09 4.39 16.95
N PHE A 116 -5.29 4.99 16.08
CA PHE A 116 -3.82 4.93 16.16
C PHE A 116 -3.23 5.87 17.23
N SER A 117 -4.04 6.47 18.07
CA SER A 117 -3.60 7.13 19.31
C SER A 117 -3.96 6.31 20.58
N ASN A 118 -4.78 5.26 20.44
CA ASN A 118 -5.23 4.41 21.55
C ASN A 118 -5.16 2.93 21.15
N PRO A 119 -4.14 2.18 21.65
CA PRO A 119 -3.92 0.80 21.27
C PRO A 119 -5.07 -0.13 21.67
N THR A 120 -5.76 0.11 22.80
CA THR A 120 -6.87 -0.74 23.25
C THR A 120 -8.06 -0.63 22.30
N THR A 121 -8.43 0.59 21.91
CA THR A 121 -9.50 0.83 20.93
C THR A 121 -9.19 0.19 19.58
N LEU A 122 -7.93 0.30 19.13
CA LEU A 122 -7.49 -0.32 17.89
C LEU A 122 -7.59 -1.84 17.95
N MET A 123 -7.12 -2.46 19.05
CA MET A 123 -7.16 -3.93 19.20
C MET A 123 -8.59 -4.44 19.31
N ASP A 124 -9.50 -3.73 20.01
CA ASP A 124 -10.92 -4.05 20.03
C ASP A 124 -11.53 -4.00 18.63
N TYR A 125 -11.24 -2.94 17.89
CA TYR A 125 -11.73 -2.78 16.52
C TYR A 125 -11.30 -3.93 15.60
N LEU A 126 -10.02 -4.33 15.64
CA LEU A 126 -9.51 -5.45 14.84
C LEU A 126 -10.20 -6.78 15.20
N CYS A 127 -10.40 -7.03 16.51
CA CYS A 127 -11.03 -8.25 17.00
C CYS A 127 -12.52 -8.31 16.68
N GLU A 128 -13.27 -7.25 16.94
CA GLU A 128 -14.72 -7.18 16.73
C GLU A 128 -15.08 -7.28 15.25
N ASN A 129 -14.27 -6.68 14.38
CA ASN A 129 -14.45 -6.78 12.95
C ASN A 129 -13.86 -8.05 12.33
N LYS A 130 -13.26 -8.95 13.16
CA LYS A 130 -12.68 -10.23 12.72
C LYS A 130 -11.70 -10.05 11.55
N VAL A 131 -10.85 -9.05 11.63
CA VAL A 131 -9.88 -8.73 10.59
C VAL A 131 -8.99 -9.94 10.30
N THR A 132 -8.74 -10.21 9.01
CA THR A 132 -7.91 -11.34 8.56
C THR A 132 -6.59 -10.92 7.95
N THR A 133 -6.52 -9.71 7.41
CA THR A 133 -5.36 -9.23 6.65
C THR A 133 -5.05 -7.79 7.00
N LEU A 134 -3.79 -7.54 7.34
CA LEU A 134 -3.24 -6.21 7.58
C LEU A 134 -2.23 -5.89 6.47
N VAL A 135 -2.36 -4.71 5.85
CA VAL A 135 -1.39 -4.18 4.88
C VAL A 135 -0.98 -2.80 5.37
N TRP A 136 -0.04 -2.76 6.30
CA TRP A 136 0.24 -1.60 7.12
C TRP A 136 1.64 -1.02 6.92
N ALA A 137 1.80 0.27 7.24
CA ALA A 137 3.10 0.86 7.42
C ALA A 137 3.80 0.26 8.66
N VAL A 138 5.13 0.16 8.61
CA VAL A 138 5.95 -0.33 9.74
C VAL A 138 5.70 0.49 11.00
N SER A 139 5.56 1.80 10.89
CA SER A 139 5.26 2.70 12.03
C SER A 139 3.96 2.32 12.75
N ALA A 140 2.91 1.93 12.01
CA ALA A 140 1.65 1.47 12.61
C ALA A 140 1.80 0.14 13.35
N MET A 141 2.59 -0.79 12.82
CA MET A 141 2.92 -2.03 13.51
C MET A 141 3.74 -1.77 14.78
N CYS A 142 4.73 -0.89 14.69
CA CYS A 142 5.54 -0.49 15.83
C CYS A 142 4.68 0.16 16.93
N PHE A 143 3.71 0.99 16.57
CA PHE A 143 2.78 1.58 17.54
C PHE A 143 2.11 0.50 18.40
N VAL A 144 1.48 -0.51 17.78
CA VAL A 144 0.80 -1.59 18.50
C VAL A 144 1.76 -2.33 19.45
N SER A 145 2.93 -2.69 18.95
CA SER A 145 3.89 -3.50 19.73
C SER A 145 4.64 -2.71 20.81
N ILE A 146 4.92 -1.43 20.61
CA ILE A 146 5.56 -0.54 21.60
C ILE A 146 4.57 -0.21 22.72
N MET A 147 3.32 0.08 22.36
CA MET A 147 2.26 0.40 23.30
C MET A 147 1.64 -0.83 23.98
N ASN A 148 2.24 -2.02 23.79
CA ASN A 148 1.82 -3.29 24.37
C ASN A 148 0.36 -3.66 24.09
N GLY A 149 -0.15 -3.36 22.89
CA GLY A 149 -1.52 -3.67 22.50
C GLY A 149 -1.89 -5.15 22.66
N PHE A 150 -0.95 -6.06 22.39
CA PHE A 150 -1.16 -7.51 22.55
C PHE A 150 -1.34 -7.98 24.00
N GLN A 151 -0.88 -7.22 25.00
CA GLN A 151 -1.15 -7.54 26.40
C GLN A 151 -2.61 -7.31 26.77
N TYR A 152 -3.28 -6.41 26.05
CA TYR A 152 -4.69 -6.13 26.24
C TYR A 152 -5.57 -7.15 25.50
N ARG A 153 -5.37 -7.29 24.18
CA ARG A 153 -6.17 -8.18 23.32
C ARG A 153 -5.42 -8.57 22.06
N THR A 154 -5.60 -9.80 21.59
CA THR A 154 -4.94 -10.29 20.37
C THR A 154 -5.97 -10.59 19.28
N PRO A 155 -5.83 -10.03 18.05
CA PRO A 155 -6.76 -10.27 16.95
C PRO A 155 -6.45 -11.62 16.25
N ASN A 156 -6.81 -12.72 16.88
CA ASN A 156 -6.48 -14.09 16.47
C ASN A 156 -7.05 -14.51 15.10
N THR A 157 -7.89 -13.68 14.49
CA THR A 157 -8.39 -13.90 13.13
C THR A 157 -7.43 -13.44 12.05
N VAL A 158 -6.38 -12.66 12.41
CA VAL A 158 -5.37 -12.18 11.46
C VAL A 158 -4.51 -13.35 10.99
N LYS A 159 -4.52 -13.56 9.68
CA LYS A 159 -3.76 -14.62 8.99
C LYS A 159 -2.56 -14.07 8.22
N ARG A 160 -2.59 -12.78 7.87
CA ARG A 160 -1.57 -12.12 7.04
C ARG A 160 -1.26 -10.74 7.58
N VAL A 161 0.04 -10.46 7.68
CA VAL A 161 0.58 -9.16 8.08
C VAL A 161 1.62 -8.76 7.04
N LEU A 162 1.22 -7.89 6.13
CA LEU A 162 2.08 -7.34 5.09
C LEU A 162 2.46 -5.92 5.49
N PHE A 163 3.75 -5.59 5.44
CA PHE A 163 4.23 -4.29 5.90
C PHE A 163 5.25 -3.68 4.93
N SER A 164 5.31 -2.36 4.89
CA SER A 164 6.20 -1.61 4.00
C SER A 164 6.48 -0.20 4.49
N GLY A 165 7.33 0.51 3.75
CA GLY A 165 7.59 1.94 3.88
C GLY A 165 8.83 2.28 4.70
N GLU A 166 9.24 1.43 5.62
CA GLU A 166 10.38 1.66 6.52
C GLU A 166 11.08 0.33 6.84
N LEU A 167 12.28 0.41 7.40
CA LEU A 167 12.96 -0.77 7.94
C LEU A 167 12.19 -1.28 9.17
N MET A 168 11.82 -2.57 9.16
CA MET A 168 11.13 -3.21 10.28
C MET A 168 12.11 -3.54 11.39
N PRO A 169 11.98 -2.93 12.60
CA PRO A 169 12.78 -3.32 13.75
C PRO A 169 12.44 -4.74 14.20
N VAL A 170 13.42 -5.65 14.15
CA VAL A 170 13.22 -7.08 14.45
C VAL A 170 12.65 -7.30 15.86
N LYS A 171 13.03 -6.48 16.82
CA LYS A 171 12.43 -6.51 18.18
C LYS A 171 10.91 -6.33 18.16
N GLN A 172 10.39 -5.44 17.31
CA GLN A 172 8.95 -5.20 17.21
C GLN A 172 8.27 -6.30 16.37
N LEU A 173 8.91 -6.74 15.32
CA LEU A 173 8.46 -7.88 14.52
C LEU A 173 8.29 -9.15 15.37
N ASN A 174 9.25 -9.45 16.23
CA ASN A 174 9.19 -10.63 17.12
C ASN A 174 8.02 -10.56 18.10
N LYS A 175 7.62 -9.36 18.58
CA LYS A 175 6.40 -9.21 19.41
C LYS A 175 5.15 -9.59 18.62
N TRP A 176 5.05 -9.17 17.35
CA TRP A 176 3.95 -9.55 16.47
C TRP A 176 3.92 -11.06 16.22
N ARG A 177 5.06 -11.66 15.90
CA ARG A 177 5.17 -13.11 15.65
C ARG A 177 4.86 -13.94 16.89
N THR A 178 5.25 -13.46 18.07
CA THR A 178 4.87 -14.11 19.33
C THR A 178 3.36 -14.04 19.58
N ALA A 179 2.72 -12.91 19.28
CA ALA A 179 1.29 -12.71 19.49
C ALA A 179 0.43 -13.44 18.45
N LEU A 180 0.89 -13.52 17.20
CA LEU A 180 0.20 -14.12 16.06
C LEU A 180 1.13 -15.12 15.34
N PRO A 181 1.45 -16.27 15.97
CA PRO A 181 2.45 -17.19 15.45
C PRO A 181 2.04 -17.87 14.13
N ASP A 182 0.74 -18.01 13.89
CA ASP A 182 0.20 -18.67 12.69
C ASP A 182 0.00 -17.71 11.52
N ALA A 183 0.26 -16.42 11.69
CA ALA A 183 0.13 -15.44 10.63
C ALA A 183 1.34 -15.48 9.68
N THR A 184 1.08 -15.30 8.39
CA THR A 184 2.14 -15.06 7.40
C THR A 184 2.58 -13.60 7.46
N TYR A 185 3.89 -13.38 7.56
CA TYR A 185 4.50 -12.05 7.57
C TYR A 185 5.23 -11.78 6.28
N VAL A 186 5.02 -10.61 5.69
CA VAL A 186 5.63 -10.24 4.41
C VAL A 186 6.19 -8.82 4.50
N ASN A 187 7.48 -8.66 4.25
CA ASN A 187 8.09 -7.37 4.02
C ASN A 187 7.94 -6.99 2.54
N LEU A 188 7.39 -5.81 2.29
CA LEU A 188 7.18 -5.27 0.95
C LEU A 188 8.04 -4.02 0.76
N TYR A 189 8.61 -3.84 -0.43
CA TYR A 189 9.38 -2.66 -0.79
C TYR A 189 9.03 -2.16 -2.18
N GLY A 190 9.05 -0.86 -2.35
CA GLY A 190 8.93 -0.16 -3.62
C GLY A 190 8.69 1.34 -3.44
N PRO A 191 9.18 2.17 -4.36
CA PRO A 191 8.83 3.60 -4.42
C PRO A 191 7.46 3.81 -5.06
N THR A 192 6.90 5.01 -4.90
CA THR A 192 5.60 5.40 -5.49
C THR A 192 5.57 5.25 -7.01
N GLU A 193 6.73 5.42 -7.66
CA GLU A 193 6.91 5.33 -9.11
C GLU A 193 6.68 3.93 -9.69
N ILE A 194 6.65 2.87 -8.85
CA ILE A 194 6.35 1.49 -9.25
C ILE A 194 4.99 1.01 -8.71
N THR A 195 4.05 1.91 -8.45
CA THR A 195 2.72 1.56 -7.94
C THR A 195 2.81 0.72 -6.65
N CYS A 196 3.27 1.34 -5.59
CA CYS A 196 3.43 0.85 -4.21
C CYS A 196 4.62 -0.07 -3.95
N ASN A 197 4.74 -1.22 -4.63
CA ASN A 197 5.79 -2.18 -4.28
C ASN A 197 6.27 -2.97 -5.51
N CYS A 198 7.57 -3.26 -5.56
CA CYS A 198 8.20 -4.06 -6.61
C CYS A 198 8.88 -5.32 -6.09
N THR A 199 9.10 -5.43 -4.77
CA THR A 199 9.66 -6.64 -4.16
C THR A 199 8.86 -7.06 -2.92
N TYR A 200 9.00 -8.34 -2.59
CA TYR A 200 8.44 -8.92 -1.38
C TYR A 200 9.37 -9.97 -0.78
N HIS A 201 9.30 -10.09 0.54
CA HIS A 201 9.99 -11.14 1.29
C HIS A 201 9.02 -11.78 2.28
N ILE A 202 8.71 -13.07 2.07
CA ILE A 202 7.93 -13.86 3.03
C ILE A 202 8.89 -14.31 4.13
N LEU A 203 8.55 -14.00 5.38
CA LEU A 203 9.40 -14.31 6.52
C LEU A 203 9.21 -15.77 6.93
N ASP A 204 10.14 -16.60 6.50
CA ASP A 204 10.14 -18.07 6.69
C ASP A 204 11.00 -18.56 7.87
N ARG A 205 11.75 -17.66 8.50
CA ARG A 205 12.64 -17.96 9.65
C ARG A 205 12.54 -16.91 10.74
N GLU A 206 13.17 -17.17 11.87
CA GLU A 206 13.42 -16.15 12.88
C GLU A 206 14.59 -15.23 12.49
N TYR A 207 14.54 -14.00 12.98
CA TYR A 207 15.58 -12.98 12.77
C TYR A 207 16.17 -12.59 14.13
N GLU A 208 17.49 -12.46 14.18
CA GLU A 208 18.17 -11.87 15.34
C GLU A 208 17.98 -10.34 15.36
N GLN A 209 18.06 -9.74 16.56
CA GLN A 209 17.81 -8.31 16.72
C GLN A 209 18.76 -7.38 15.93
N THR A 210 19.93 -7.90 15.56
CA THR A 210 20.95 -7.20 14.78
C THR A 210 20.80 -7.37 13.27
N GLU A 211 19.91 -8.25 12.84
CA GLU A 211 19.65 -8.49 11.43
C GLU A 211 18.70 -7.44 10.84
N VAL A 212 18.84 -7.25 9.54
CA VAL A 212 17.90 -6.47 8.72
C VAL A 212 17.00 -7.43 7.95
N VAL A 213 15.70 -7.22 8.00
CA VAL A 213 14.75 -8.00 7.20
C VAL A 213 14.94 -7.65 5.72
N PRO A 214 15.26 -8.64 4.85
CA PRO A 214 15.45 -8.37 3.43
C PRO A 214 14.23 -7.79 2.74
N ILE A 215 14.44 -7.06 1.63
CA ILE A 215 13.34 -6.64 0.74
C ILE A 215 12.90 -7.79 -0.19
N GLY A 216 13.68 -8.86 -0.28
CA GLY A 216 13.31 -10.11 -0.93
C GLY A 216 13.53 -10.12 -2.43
N VAL A 217 12.55 -10.64 -3.17
CA VAL A 217 12.59 -10.86 -4.62
C VAL A 217 11.56 -9.98 -5.34
N ALA A 218 11.77 -9.76 -6.63
CA ALA A 218 10.86 -9.01 -7.46
C ALA A 218 9.47 -9.68 -7.56
N PHE A 219 8.42 -8.88 -7.69
CA PHE A 219 7.12 -9.38 -8.10
C PHE A 219 7.21 -10.05 -9.49
N PRO A 220 6.36 -11.04 -9.81
CA PRO A 220 6.46 -11.80 -11.06
C PRO A 220 6.39 -10.96 -12.35
N ASN A 221 5.73 -9.82 -12.31
CA ASN A 221 5.60 -8.89 -13.44
C ASN A 221 6.62 -7.73 -13.40
N GLU A 222 7.58 -7.79 -12.49
CA GLU A 222 8.64 -6.79 -12.30
C GLU A 222 10.02 -7.39 -12.46
N LYS A 223 10.97 -6.57 -12.88
CA LYS A 223 12.41 -6.89 -12.85
C LYS A 223 13.10 -5.87 -11.98
N VAL A 224 13.84 -6.36 -10.99
CA VAL A 224 14.66 -5.53 -10.11
C VAL A 224 16.12 -5.88 -10.35
N PHE A 225 16.95 -4.88 -10.57
CA PHE A 225 18.38 -5.03 -10.85
C PHE A 225 19.15 -3.85 -10.26
N LEU A 226 20.47 -4.00 -10.18
CA LEU A 226 21.35 -2.95 -9.68
C LEU A 226 22.20 -2.39 -10.83
N LEU A 227 22.34 -1.06 -10.85
CA LEU A 227 23.27 -0.37 -11.72
C LEU A 227 24.39 0.27 -10.90
N ASP A 228 25.61 0.24 -11.42
CA ASP A 228 26.75 0.98 -10.85
C ASP A 228 26.72 2.47 -11.26
N ASP A 229 27.66 3.27 -10.74
CA ASP A 229 27.79 4.70 -11.05
C ASP A 229 28.03 5.03 -12.53
N SER A 230 28.25 4.01 -13.37
CA SER A 230 28.46 4.11 -14.82
C SER A 230 27.30 3.54 -15.62
N ASP A 231 26.13 3.34 -14.98
CA ASP A 231 24.92 2.74 -15.56
C ASP A 231 25.12 1.29 -16.08
N LYS A 232 26.09 0.56 -15.54
CA LYS A 232 26.31 -0.85 -15.89
C LYS A 232 25.66 -1.78 -14.89
N LEU A 233 25.13 -2.89 -15.40
CA LEU A 233 24.52 -3.91 -14.57
C LEU A 233 25.53 -4.49 -13.58
N VAL A 234 25.20 -4.45 -12.29
CA VAL A 234 25.95 -5.10 -11.22
C VAL A 234 25.63 -6.60 -11.23
N THR A 235 26.66 -7.42 -11.41
CA THR A 235 26.55 -8.90 -11.46
C THR A 235 27.31 -9.58 -10.33
N GLU A 236 28.23 -8.88 -9.69
CA GLU A 236 29.11 -9.44 -8.65
C GLU A 236 28.41 -9.42 -7.28
N ILE A 237 28.60 -10.49 -6.52
CA ILE A 237 28.07 -10.62 -5.15
C ILE A 237 28.81 -9.61 -4.25
N ASN A 238 28.04 -8.95 -3.37
CA ASN A 238 28.49 -7.90 -2.45
C ASN A 238 28.93 -6.59 -3.11
N GLN A 239 28.63 -6.37 -4.38
CA GLN A 239 28.79 -5.08 -5.01
C GLN A 239 27.52 -4.25 -4.79
N GLU A 240 27.70 -3.00 -4.40
CA GLU A 240 26.62 -2.02 -4.24
C GLU A 240 26.23 -1.43 -5.59
N GLY A 241 24.97 -0.99 -5.70
CA GLY A 241 24.45 -0.31 -6.88
C GLY A 241 23.10 0.33 -6.60
N GLU A 242 22.66 1.19 -7.50
CA GLU A 242 21.32 1.78 -7.47
C GLU A 242 20.27 0.74 -7.82
N ILE A 243 19.21 0.66 -7.00
CA ILE A 243 18.09 -0.25 -7.28
C ILE A 243 17.27 0.32 -8.42
N CYS A 244 17.23 -0.40 -9.53
CA CYS A 244 16.43 -0.08 -10.70
C CYS A 244 15.32 -1.09 -10.89
N VAL A 245 14.17 -0.60 -11.36
CA VAL A 245 12.97 -1.43 -11.58
C VAL A 245 12.45 -1.22 -12.98
N SER A 246 12.03 -2.30 -13.63
CA SER A 246 11.27 -2.26 -14.88
C SER A 246 10.12 -3.26 -14.80
N GLY A 247 8.98 -2.88 -15.38
CA GLY A 247 7.81 -3.77 -15.39
C GLY A 247 6.52 -3.03 -15.72
N THR A 248 5.40 -3.72 -15.57
CA THR A 248 4.09 -3.22 -15.99
C THR A 248 3.44 -2.28 -14.97
N CYS A 249 3.96 -2.25 -13.74
CA CYS A 249 3.45 -1.38 -12.68
C CYS A 249 4.15 -0.01 -12.62
N LEU A 250 5.04 0.31 -13.57
CA LEU A 250 5.67 1.63 -13.65
C LEU A 250 4.61 2.73 -13.81
N ALA A 251 4.83 3.85 -13.12
CA ALA A 251 4.08 5.08 -13.31
C ALA A 251 4.26 5.62 -14.73
N ILE A 252 3.32 6.44 -15.19
CA ILE A 252 3.41 7.14 -16.50
C ILE A 252 4.59 8.12 -16.49
N GLY A 253 4.87 8.73 -15.33
CA GLY A 253 5.90 9.74 -15.13
C GLY A 253 5.51 10.76 -14.05
N TYR A 254 6.15 11.94 -14.12
CA TYR A 254 5.92 13.06 -13.23
C TYR A 254 5.10 14.17 -13.87
#